data_0df8c499852558dc92114a6b81271188
#
_entry.id   0df8c499852558dc92114a6b81271188
#
_cell.length_a   1.000
_cell.length_b   1.000
_cell.length_c   1.000
_cell.angle_alpha   90.00
_cell.angle_beta   90.00
_cell.angle_gamma   90.00
#
_symmetry.space_group_name_H-M   'P 1'
#
loop_
_entity.id
_entity.type
_entity.pdbx_description
1 polymer ?
#
loop_
_entity_poly.entity_id
_entity_poly.type
_entity_poly.pdbx_seq_one_letter_code
_entity_poly.pdbx_strand_id
1 'polypeptide(L)'
;MKIFTSAQIHELDKYTMVHEPISSIDLMERAAKALTVAVMAEWSTATPIVVFTGPGNNGGDALAMARMLLEQSYNVTAYLFNISGHLSEDCAANKARLIEKRAKALIEVKEEFEPPRLEENTLVIDGLFGSGLNKPLAGGFASLAKYINASPSKVVSIDIPSGLMTEDNTYNIRANIVRADLTLTLQQKKLSFLFPENQQYIGRLKVLDIRLSQEGMEKIEANYTLVEENDIRPLLLKRNPYAHKGNMGNALIIAGSYGMGGASVLATKACLRAGAGKVTAHTPKQNNVIMQVSVPEAIIQLDRDETIFSEAVETEDYNALGIGPGLGTNEQTAVAVIAQIRRCQCPVVVDADAINILANHRTWLQQMPQGAILTPHPKELERLEGHSTDSYEQLTKARTLAERLQAFVILKGHHSALCLPDGHVIFNSTGNAGMATAGSGDVLTGIITGLLARGYKQQEACLIGMYLHGLAGDIAARELGEESLIASDLIQYLPQAFKKLRD
;
A
#
# COMPACT_ATOMS: atom_id res chain seq x y z
N MET A 1 -2.36 -7.19 -8.66
CA MET A 1 -3.40 -7.96 -7.90
C MET A 1 -4.55 -7.05 -7.51
N LYS A 2 -5.85 -7.41 -7.80
CA LYS A 2 -7.02 -6.66 -7.32
C LYS A 2 -7.19 -6.84 -5.81
N ILE A 3 -7.67 -5.81 -5.11
CA ILE A 3 -8.03 -5.85 -3.70
C ILE A 3 -9.53 -5.63 -3.61
N PHE A 4 -10.26 -6.68 -3.27
CA PHE A 4 -11.71 -6.66 -3.20
C PHE A 4 -12.20 -6.22 -1.81
N THR A 5 -13.30 -5.50 -1.79
CA THR A 5 -14.07 -5.22 -0.57
C THR A 5 -14.73 -6.50 -0.05
N SER A 6 -15.22 -6.48 1.20
CA SER A 6 -15.96 -7.61 1.78
C SER A 6 -17.14 -8.05 0.90
N ALA A 7 -17.87 -7.10 0.34
CA ALA A 7 -18.99 -7.39 -0.57
C ALA A 7 -18.52 -8.09 -1.86
N GLN A 8 -17.43 -7.64 -2.44
CA GLN A 8 -16.86 -8.21 -3.66
C GLN A 8 -16.23 -9.59 -3.42
N ILE A 9 -15.67 -9.85 -2.23
CA ILE A 9 -15.22 -11.19 -1.85
C ILE A 9 -16.40 -12.16 -1.85
N HIS A 10 -17.53 -11.78 -1.26
CA HIS A 10 -18.75 -12.61 -1.28
C HIS A 10 -19.31 -12.82 -2.70
N GLU A 11 -19.21 -11.82 -3.55
CA GLU A 11 -19.56 -11.94 -4.96
C GLU A 11 -18.67 -12.94 -5.69
N LEU A 12 -17.36 -12.90 -5.43
CA LEU A 12 -16.38 -13.81 -6.01
C LEU A 12 -16.59 -15.25 -5.55
N ASP A 13 -16.90 -15.47 -4.27
CA ASP A 13 -17.25 -16.80 -3.73
C ASP A 13 -18.49 -17.35 -4.46
N LYS A 14 -19.56 -16.56 -4.60
CA LYS A 14 -20.77 -16.94 -5.32
C LYS A 14 -20.48 -17.23 -6.80
N TYR A 15 -19.68 -16.37 -7.44
CA TYR A 15 -19.28 -16.59 -8.83
C TYR A 15 -18.53 -17.91 -8.99
N THR A 16 -17.61 -18.21 -8.09
CA THR A 16 -16.84 -19.46 -8.08
C THR A 16 -17.75 -20.67 -7.90
N MET A 17 -18.67 -20.64 -6.93
CA MET A 17 -19.61 -21.75 -6.70
C MET A 17 -20.49 -22.05 -7.90
N VAL A 18 -20.91 -21.03 -8.64
CA VAL A 18 -21.77 -21.21 -9.83
C VAL A 18 -20.99 -21.75 -11.02
N HIS A 19 -19.78 -21.25 -11.27
CA HIS A 19 -19.02 -21.53 -12.50
C HIS A 19 -18.09 -22.74 -12.40
N GLU A 20 -17.65 -23.10 -11.19
CA GLU A 20 -16.87 -24.33 -10.95
C GLU A 20 -17.71 -25.52 -10.50
N PRO A 21 -19.03 -25.49 -10.54
CA PRO A 21 -20.06 -26.25 -9.83
C PRO A 21 -19.57 -26.90 -8.50
N ILE A 22 -19.02 -26.07 -7.62
CA ILE A 22 -18.57 -26.48 -6.29
C ILE A 22 -19.58 -26.03 -5.23
N SER A 23 -19.89 -26.89 -4.25
CA SER A 23 -20.74 -26.51 -3.14
C SER A 23 -20.01 -25.55 -2.16
N SER A 24 -20.78 -24.74 -1.41
CA SER A 24 -20.21 -23.85 -0.37
C SER A 24 -19.36 -24.62 0.62
N ILE A 25 -19.85 -25.76 1.08
CA ILE A 25 -19.12 -26.61 2.05
C ILE A 25 -17.82 -27.18 1.45
N ASP A 26 -17.77 -27.51 0.17
CA ASP A 26 -16.57 -28.01 -0.48
C ASP A 26 -15.54 -26.89 -0.73
N LEU A 27 -16.02 -25.66 -1.01
CA LEU A 27 -15.16 -24.49 -1.08
C LEU A 27 -14.53 -24.19 0.30
N MET A 28 -15.31 -24.26 1.38
CA MET A 28 -14.82 -24.14 2.76
C MET A 28 -13.83 -25.25 3.13
N GLU A 29 -14.04 -26.50 2.72
CA GLU A 29 -13.08 -27.61 2.91
C GLU A 29 -11.76 -27.33 2.16
N ARG A 30 -11.82 -26.72 0.97
CA ARG A 30 -10.63 -26.29 0.21
C ARG A 30 -9.85 -25.22 0.98
N ALA A 31 -10.53 -24.22 1.53
CA ALA A 31 -9.93 -23.16 2.36
C ALA A 31 -9.30 -23.75 3.63
N ALA A 32 -10.05 -24.58 4.38
CA ALA A 32 -9.58 -25.21 5.60
C ALA A 32 -8.36 -26.13 5.36
N LYS A 33 -8.30 -26.81 4.21
CA LYS A 33 -7.12 -27.61 3.82
C LYS A 33 -5.89 -26.73 3.63
N ALA A 34 -6.02 -25.58 2.95
CA ALA A 34 -4.91 -24.65 2.77
C ALA A 34 -4.42 -24.08 4.11
N LEU A 35 -5.35 -23.70 5.01
CA LEU A 35 -5.06 -23.27 6.37
C LEU A 35 -4.33 -24.36 7.16
N THR A 36 -4.82 -25.60 7.13
CA THR A 36 -4.23 -26.76 7.82
C THR A 36 -2.79 -26.98 7.37
N VAL A 37 -2.55 -27.03 6.07
CA VAL A 37 -1.19 -27.19 5.49
C VAL A 37 -0.26 -26.04 5.94
N ALA A 38 -0.76 -24.81 5.99
CA ALA A 38 0.03 -23.66 6.42
C ALA A 38 0.42 -23.75 7.91
N VAL A 39 -0.49 -24.22 8.78
CA VAL A 39 -0.21 -24.44 10.21
C VAL A 39 0.77 -25.59 10.39
N MET A 40 0.57 -26.72 9.71
CA MET A 40 1.46 -27.89 9.79
C MET A 40 2.89 -27.60 9.32
N ALA A 41 3.07 -26.63 8.46
CA ALA A 41 4.40 -26.23 7.99
C ALA A 41 5.23 -25.51 9.08
N GLU A 42 4.60 -24.94 10.12
CA GLU A 42 5.27 -24.15 11.15
C GLU A 42 5.21 -24.79 12.56
N TRP A 43 4.20 -25.60 12.84
CA TRP A 43 4.01 -26.22 14.16
C TRP A 43 3.92 -27.74 14.07
N SER A 44 4.57 -28.43 14.99
CA SER A 44 4.56 -29.88 15.06
C SER A 44 3.36 -30.40 15.86
N THR A 45 3.11 -31.74 15.79
CA THR A 45 2.05 -32.42 16.55
C THR A 45 2.21 -32.33 18.07
N ALA A 46 3.41 -31.98 18.57
CA ALA A 46 3.67 -31.76 19.99
C ALA A 46 3.06 -30.44 20.53
N THR A 47 2.67 -29.49 19.63
CA THR A 47 2.08 -28.22 20.02
C THR A 47 0.61 -28.38 20.35
N PRO A 48 0.15 -28.08 21.58
CA PRO A 48 -1.27 -28.02 21.91
C PRO A 48 -1.93 -26.86 21.14
N ILE A 49 -3.09 -27.12 20.54
CA ILE A 49 -3.81 -26.13 19.74
C ILE A 49 -5.16 -25.82 20.38
N VAL A 50 -5.41 -24.54 20.64
CA VAL A 50 -6.70 -24.01 21.08
C VAL A 50 -7.30 -23.17 19.94
N VAL A 51 -8.49 -23.55 19.49
CA VAL A 51 -9.19 -22.88 18.39
C VAL A 51 -10.39 -22.14 18.94
N PHE A 52 -10.43 -20.83 18.78
CA PHE A 52 -11.61 -20.02 19.09
C PHE A 52 -12.40 -19.75 17.82
N THR A 53 -13.64 -20.21 17.76
CA THR A 53 -14.47 -20.15 16.57
C THR A 53 -15.76 -19.36 16.80
N GLY A 54 -16.11 -18.49 15.83
CA GLY A 54 -17.38 -17.79 15.81
C GLY A 54 -18.49 -18.59 15.13
N PRO A 55 -19.73 -18.05 15.09
CA PRO A 55 -20.89 -18.74 14.52
C PRO A 55 -20.99 -18.66 12.98
N GLY A 56 -20.17 -17.83 12.34
CA GLY A 56 -20.20 -17.60 10.90
C GLY A 56 -19.25 -18.51 10.10
N ASN A 57 -19.04 -18.16 8.82
CA ASN A 57 -18.22 -18.96 7.91
C ASN A 57 -16.75 -19.06 8.34
N ASN A 58 -16.16 -17.98 8.90
CA ASN A 58 -14.82 -18.03 9.46
C ASN A 58 -14.67 -19.08 10.58
N GLY A 59 -15.72 -19.19 11.43
CA GLY A 59 -15.83 -20.27 12.41
C GLY A 59 -15.96 -21.64 11.75
N GLY A 60 -16.67 -21.74 10.64
CA GLY A 60 -16.77 -22.96 9.82
C GLY A 60 -15.41 -23.41 9.29
N ASP A 61 -14.61 -22.51 8.74
CA ASP A 61 -13.22 -22.75 8.29
C ASP A 61 -12.35 -23.24 9.46
N ALA A 62 -12.47 -22.61 10.63
CA ALA A 62 -11.73 -22.98 11.83
C ALA A 62 -12.11 -24.36 12.37
N LEU A 63 -13.41 -24.72 12.35
CA LEU A 63 -13.89 -26.06 12.76
C LEU A 63 -13.42 -27.15 11.77
N ALA A 64 -13.48 -26.87 10.46
CA ALA A 64 -12.98 -27.80 9.45
C ALA A 64 -11.46 -27.99 9.58
N MET A 65 -10.70 -26.92 9.80
CA MET A 65 -9.26 -27.00 10.08
C MET A 65 -8.98 -27.78 11.37
N ALA A 66 -9.72 -27.54 12.45
CA ALA A 66 -9.57 -28.28 13.71
C ALA A 66 -9.76 -29.79 13.50
N ARG A 67 -10.76 -30.20 12.72
CA ARG A 67 -10.99 -31.59 12.33
C ARG A 67 -9.81 -32.18 11.55
N MET A 68 -9.32 -31.45 10.53
CA MET A 68 -8.20 -31.90 9.71
C MET A 68 -6.91 -32.02 10.52
N LEU A 69 -6.65 -31.10 11.46
CA LEU A 69 -5.49 -31.19 12.37
C LEU A 69 -5.60 -32.41 13.30
N LEU A 70 -6.79 -32.72 13.82
CA LEU A 70 -7.03 -33.98 14.60
C LEU A 70 -6.77 -35.22 13.76
N GLU A 71 -7.11 -35.23 12.47
CA GLU A 71 -6.82 -36.32 11.54
C GLU A 71 -5.32 -36.53 11.35
N GLN A 72 -4.54 -35.47 11.51
CA GLN A 72 -3.06 -35.46 11.46
C GLN A 72 -2.43 -35.63 12.86
N SER A 73 -3.21 -36.10 13.83
CA SER A 73 -2.74 -36.40 15.19
C SER A 73 -2.30 -35.20 16.03
N TYR A 74 -2.74 -33.99 15.71
CA TYR A 74 -2.55 -32.84 16.58
C TYR A 74 -3.49 -32.90 17.78
N ASN A 75 -3.05 -32.34 18.92
CA ASN A 75 -3.90 -32.15 20.09
C ASN A 75 -4.65 -30.83 19.97
N VAL A 76 -5.95 -30.90 19.61
CA VAL A 76 -6.79 -29.73 19.32
C VAL A 76 -7.99 -29.70 20.24
N THR A 77 -8.27 -28.53 20.81
CA THR A 77 -9.52 -28.19 21.50
C THR A 77 -10.14 -26.97 20.85
N ALA A 78 -11.38 -27.07 20.36
CA ALA A 78 -12.11 -26.00 19.72
C ALA A 78 -13.23 -25.48 20.63
N TYR A 79 -13.33 -24.16 20.77
CA TYR A 79 -14.38 -23.45 21.49
C TYR A 79 -15.28 -22.72 20.50
N LEU A 80 -16.52 -23.20 20.33
CA LEU A 80 -17.49 -22.60 19.42
C LEU A 80 -18.43 -21.65 20.18
N PHE A 81 -18.33 -20.36 19.89
CA PHE A 81 -19.19 -19.33 20.50
C PHE A 81 -20.51 -19.22 19.75
N ASN A 82 -21.51 -19.97 20.20
CA ASN A 82 -22.88 -20.00 19.67
C ASN A 82 -23.86 -19.24 20.57
N ILE A 83 -23.54 -17.98 20.89
CA ILE A 83 -24.30 -17.16 21.84
C ILE A 83 -25.70 -16.81 21.32
N SER A 84 -25.82 -16.56 20.00
CA SER A 84 -27.11 -16.21 19.38
C SER A 84 -28.02 -17.40 19.08
N GLY A 85 -27.50 -18.63 19.20
CA GLY A 85 -28.18 -19.85 18.79
C GLY A 85 -28.23 -20.07 17.27
N HIS A 86 -27.63 -19.19 16.48
CA HIS A 86 -27.59 -19.25 15.02
C HIS A 86 -26.17 -19.48 14.51
N LEU A 87 -25.97 -20.55 13.75
CA LEU A 87 -24.75 -20.85 13.01
C LEU A 87 -25.02 -20.69 11.51
N SER A 88 -24.01 -20.30 10.73
CA SER A 88 -24.11 -20.47 9.28
C SER A 88 -24.24 -21.94 8.92
N GLU A 89 -24.83 -22.25 7.76
CA GLU A 89 -25.07 -23.64 7.34
C GLU A 89 -23.76 -24.45 7.31
N ASP A 90 -22.70 -23.87 6.74
CA ASP A 90 -21.39 -24.52 6.65
C ASP A 90 -20.70 -24.66 8.03
N CYS A 91 -20.88 -23.69 8.95
CA CYS A 91 -20.41 -23.80 10.32
C CYS A 91 -21.12 -24.92 11.07
N ALA A 92 -22.43 -25.04 10.91
CA ALA A 92 -23.22 -26.13 11.51
C ALA A 92 -22.81 -27.50 10.97
N ALA A 93 -22.57 -27.60 9.66
CA ALA A 93 -22.10 -28.84 9.03
C ALA A 93 -20.69 -29.23 9.53
N ASN A 94 -19.75 -28.28 9.63
CA ASN A 94 -18.40 -28.56 10.13
C ASN A 94 -18.38 -28.85 11.63
N LYS A 95 -19.28 -28.23 12.41
CA LYS A 95 -19.52 -28.61 13.81
C LYS A 95 -19.90 -30.09 13.91
N ALA A 96 -20.87 -30.55 13.11
CA ALA A 96 -21.30 -31.94 13.10
C ALA A 96 -20.16 -32.92 12.73
N ARG A 97 -19.41 -32.59 11.67
CA ARG A 97 -18.24 -33.38 11.22
C ARG A 97 -17.14 -33.45 12.28
N LEU A 98 -16.89 -32.37 13.03
CA LEU A 98 -15.90 -32.37 14.11
C LEU A 98 -16.35 -33.23 15.29
N ILE A 99 -17.64 -33.17 15.68
CA ILE A 99 -18.22 -34.00 16.75
C ILE A 99 -18.14 -35.48 16.36
N GLU A 100 -18.49 -35.85 15.15
CA GLU A 100 -18.38 -37.21 14.62
C GLU A 100 -16.94 -37.74 14.73
N LYS A 101 -15.97 -36.91 14.38
CA LYS A 101 -14.54 -37.27 14.47
C LYS A 101 -14.08 -37.42 15.90
N ARG A 102 -14.37 -36.45 16.76
CA ARG A 102 -13.95 -36.43 18.18
C ARG A 102 -14.79 -35.45 19.00
N ALA A 103 -15.91 -35.92 19.54
CA ALA A 103 -16.85 -35.05 20.27
C ALA A 103 -16.19 -34.28 21.45
N LYS A 104 -15.21 -34.86 22.13
CA LYS A 104 -14.50 -34.24 23.26
C LYS A 104 -13.58 -33.07 22.83
N ALA A 105 -13.30 -32.93 21.54
CA ALA A 105 -12.46 -31.84 21.03
C ALA A 105 -13.25 -30.54 20.81
N LEU A 106 -14.58 -30.56 20.94
CA LEU A 106 -15.44 -29.38 20.78
C LEU A 106 -16.15 -29.04 22.10
N ILE A 107 -16.02 -27.78 22.47
CA ILE A 107 -16.74 -27.17 23.59
C ILE A 107 -17.62 -26.06 23.01
N GLU A 108 -18.94 -26.22 23.09
CA GLU A 108 -19.89 -25.18 22.63
C GLU A 108 -20.20 -24.23 23.77
N VAL A 109 -19.92 -22.95 23.55
CA VAL A 109 -20.16 -21.86 24.50
C VAL A 109 -21.47 -21.14 24.11
N LYS A 110 -22.46 -21.15 25.00
CA LYS A 110 -23.76 -20.52 24.77
C LYS A 110 -24.04 -19.35 25.70
N GLU A 111 -23.48 -19.37 26.89
CA GLU A 111 -23.72 -18.36 27.94
C GLU A 111 -22.42 -18.01 28.63
N GLU A 112 -22.09 -18.65 29.72
CA GLU A 112 -20.87 -18.44 30.48
C GLU A 112 -19.67 -19.18 29.83
N PHE A 113 -18.53 -18.54 29.87
CA PHE A 113 -17.29 -19.08 29.32
C PHE A 113 -16.15 -18.89 30.32
N GLU A 114 -15.57 -19.98 30.77
CA GLU A 114 -14.32 -19.98 31.49
C GLU A 114 -13.18 -20.24 30.48
N PRO A 115 -12.32 -19.25 30.21
CA PRO A 115 -11.28 -19.40 29.21
C PRO A 115 -10.22 -20.42 29.65
N PRO A 116 -9.75 -21.31 28.75
CA PRO A 116 -8.68 -22.25 29.04
C PRO A 116 -7.39 -21.49 29.32
N ARG A 117 -6.53 -22.06 30.16
CA ARG A 117 -5.18 -21.53 30.36
C ARG A 117 -4.41 -21.63 29.06
N LEU A 118 -3.90 -20.47 28.58
CA LEU A 118 -3.07 -20.36 27.38
C LEU A 118 -1.60 -20.22 27.81
N GLU A 119 -0.78 -21.21 27.49
CA GLU A 119 0.63 -21.30 27.86
C GLU A 119 1.53 -20.89 26.68
N GLU A 120 2.81 -20.66 26.92
CA GLU A 120 3.78 -20.23 25.89
C GLU A 120 3.91 -21.25 24.75
N ASN A 121 3.79 -22.56 25.05
CA ASN A 121 3.83 -23.64 24.07
C ASN A 121 2.49 -23.89 23.36
N THR A 122 1.42 -23.17 23.72
CA THR A 122 0.11 -23.31 23.11
C THR A 122 0.03 -22.48 21.84
N LEU A 123 -0.53 -23.04 20.78
CA LEU A 123 -0.94 -22.29 19.59
C LEU A 123 -2.42 -21.93 19.69
N VAL A 124 -2.71 -20.65 19.64
CA VAL A 124 -4.08 -20.14 19.54
C VAL A 124 -4.43 -19.92 18.07
N ILE A 125 -5.55 -20.47 17.64
CA ILE A 125 -6.16 -20.18 16.34
C ILE A 125 -7.35 -19.27 16.55
N ASP A 126 -7.28 -18.07 16.00
CA ASP A 126 -8.36 -17.11 15.98
C ASP A 126 -9.19 -17.27 14.70
N GLY A 127 -10.35 -17.90 14.85
CA GLY A 127 -11.36 -18.08 13.81
C GLY A 127 -12.72 -17.49 14.22
N LEU A 128 -12.74 -16.46 15.09
CA LEU A 128 -13.97 -15.88 15.58
C LEU A 128 -14.73 -15.11 14.50
N PHE A 129 -14.08 -14.15 13.85
CA PHE A 129 -14.69 -13.30 12.82
C PHE A 129 -13.72 -13.09 11.66
N GLY A 130 -14.23 -13.20 10.45
CA GLY A 130 -13.50 -12.98 9.19
C GLY A 130 -13.90 -11.67 8.51
N SER A 131 -13.78 -11.65 7.18
CA SER A 131 -14.04 -10.49 6.31
C SER A 131 -15.46 -9.92 6.39
N GLY A 132 -16.43 -10.64 6.94
CA GLY A 132 -17.81 -10.17 7.13
C GLY A 132 -18.03 -9.27 8.34
N LEU A 133 -17.01 -9.01 9.17
CA LEU A 133 -17.15 -8.15 10.35
C LEU A 133 -17.32 -6.68 9.92
N ASN A 134 -18.39 -6.03 10.39
CA ASN A 134 -18.74 -4.65 10.06
C ASN A 134 -18.98 -3.73 11.26
N LYS A 135 -18.68 -4.22 12.46
CA LYS A 135 -18.83 -3.48 13.74
C LYS A 135 -17.66 -3.84 14.67
N PRO A 136 -17.25 -2.92 15.55
CA PRO A 136 -16.27 -3.23 16.58
C PRO A 136 -16.72 -4.38 17.48
N LEU A 137 -15.79 -5.21 17.92
CA LEU A 137 -16.09 -6.24 18.92
C LEU A 137 -16.51 -5.61 20.24
N ALA A 138 -17.55 -6.19 20.85
CA ALA A 138 -18.12 -5.76 22.12
C ALA A 138 -18.40 -6.95 23.06
N GLY A 139 -18.69 -6.68 24.34
CA GLY A 139 -19.07 -7.68 25.32
C GLY A 139 -18.03 -8.81 25.46
N GLY A 140 -18.52 -10.06 25.49
CA GLY A 140 -17.70 -11.25 25.68
C GLY A 140 -16.61 -11.44 24.62
N PHE A 141 -16.88 -11.11 23.36
CA PHE A 141 -15.88 -11.19 22.28
C PHE A 141 -14.74 -10.17 22.45
N ALA A 142 -15.05 -8.96 22.90
CA ALA A 142 -14.03 -7.97 23.23
C ALA A 142 -13.15 -8.43 24.42
N SER A 143 -13.76 -9.05 25.43
CA SER A 143 -13.03 -9.63 26.57
C SER A 143 -12.15 -10.79 26.16
N LEU A 144 -12.64 -11.65 25.25
CA LEU A 144 -11.87 -12.76 24.70
C LEU A 144 -10.67 -12.28 23.87
N ALA A 145 -10.86 -11.28 23.01
CA ALA A 145 -9.74 -10.68 22.26
C ALA A 145 -8.64 -10.14 23.19
N LYS A 146 -9.03 -9.44 24.26
CA LYS A 146 -8.10 -8.95 25.28
C LYS A 146 -7.41 -10.10 26.02
N TYR A 147 -8.13 -11.19 26.33
CA TYR A 147 -7.56 -12.37 26.96
C TYR A 147 -6.51 -13.04 26.07
N ILE A 148 -6.83 -13.25 24.80
CA ILE A 148 -5.88 -13.78 23.81
C ILE A 148 -4.64 -12.87 23.72
N ASN A 149 -4.83 -11.57 23.61
CA ASN A 149 -3.73 -10.61 23.49
C ASN A 149 -2.83 -10.52 24.76
N ALA A 150 -3.36 -10.89 25.92
CA ALA A 150 -2.62 -10.92 27.18
C ALA A 150 -1.91 -12.26 27.43
N SER A 151 -2.19 -13.29 26.64
CA SER A 151 -1.58 -14.60 26.78
C SER A 151 -0.14 -14.63 26.24
N PRO A 152 0.73 -15.54 26.74
CA PRO A 152 2.06 -15.73 26.18
C PRO A 152 2.06 -16.62 24.92
N SER A 153 0.90 -17.12 24.48
CA SER A 153 0.74 -18.05 23.37
C SER A 153 0.99 -17.39 22.03
N LYS A 154 1.44 -18.17 21.06
CA LYS A 154 1.44 -17.75 19.65
C LYS A 154 0.02 -17.73 19.08
N VAL A 155 -0.29 -16.71 18.29
CA VAL A 155 -1.62 -16.51 17.73
C VAL A 155 -1.58 -16.53 16.21
N VAL A 156 -2.42 -17.39 15.63
CA VAL A 156 -2.68 -17.44 14.18
C VAL A 156 -4.11 -17.04 13.92
N SER A 157 -4.32 -15.96 13.16
CA SER A 157 -5.66 -15.55 12.73
C SER A 157 -6.00 -16.08 11.34
N ILE A 158 -7.21 -16.62 11.21
CA ILE A 158 -7.77 -17.08 9.94
C ILE A 158 -8.39 -15.89 9.21
N ASP A 159 -8.00 -15.69 7.97
CA ASP A 159 -8.45 -14.68 7.01
C ASP A 159 -8.10 -13.24 7.42
N ILE A 160 -8.53 -12.80 8.59
CA ILE A 160 -8.24 -11.48 9.17
C ILE A 160 -8.28 -11.56 10.70
N PRO A 161 -7.41 -10.88 11.44
CA PRO A 161 -7.48 -10.84 12.90
C PRO A 161 -8.85 -10.40 13.39
N SER A 162 -9.48 -11.19 14.26
CA SER A 162 -10.82 -10.89 14.74
C SER A 162 -10.89 -9.53 15.43
N GLY A 163 -11.85 -8.73 15.02
CA GLY A 163 -11.99 -7.33 15.43
C GLY A 163 -11.43 -6.32 14.44
N LEU A 164 -10.55 -6.71 13.51
CA LEU A 164 -10.12 -5.86 12.41
C LEU A 164 -11.13 -5.97 11.26
N MET A 165 -11.62 -4.84 10.75
CA MET A 165 -12.48 -4.81 9.57
C MET A 165 -11.65 -4.74 8.30
N THR A 166 -12.18 -5.29 7.21
CA THR A 166 -11.46 -5.42 5.92
C THR A 166 -11.07 -4.09 5.28
N GLU A 167 -11.81 -3.04 5.55
CA GLU A 167 -11.65 -1.73 4.90
C GLU A 167 -11.53 -0.62 5.94
N ASP A 168 -12.66 -0.03 6.35
CA ASP A 168 -12.74 1.12 7.24
C ASP A 168 -12.68 0.71 8.71
N ASN A 169 -11.66 1.19 9.41
CA ASN A 169 -11.45 1.02 10.83
C ASN A 169 -11.45 2.35 11.62
N THR A 170 -11.95 3.43 11.01
CA THR A 170 -11.92 4.79 11.58
C THR A 170 -12.58 4.84 12.94
N TYR A 171 -13.74 4.20 13.09
CA TYR A 171 -14.48 4.15 14.36
C TYR A 171 -14.31 2.84 15.13
N ASN A 172 -13.28 2.05 14.81
CA ASN A 172 -13.03 0.77 15.46
C ASN A 172 -12.43 0.93 16.86
N ILE A 173 -12.78 0.00 17.77
CA ILE A 173 -12.17 -0.08 19.10
C ILE A 173 -10.92 -0.92 19.02
N ARG A 174 -9.77 -0.29 18.76
CA ARG A 174 -8.48 -0.93 18.50
C ARG A 174 -8.02 -1.88 19.61
N ALA A 175 -8.39 -1.62 20.87
CA ALA A 175 -8.10 -2.49 22.01
C ALA A 175 -8.82 -3.86 21.97
N ASN A 176 -9.84 -3.98 21.14
CA ASN A 176 -10.66 -5.20 21.00
C ASN A 176 -10.28 -6.01 19.75
N ILE A 177 -9.18 -5.68 19.08
CA ILE A 177 -8.67 -6.41 17.92
C ILE A 177 -7.65 -7.44 18.40
N VAL A 178 -7.75 -8.68 17.92
CA VAL A 178 -6.77 -9.73 18.16
C VAL A 178 -5.44 -9.35 17.53
N ARG A 179 -4.33 -9.60 18.25
CA ARG A 179 -2.97 -9.42 17.74
C ARG A 179 -2.42 -10.78 17.34
N ALA A 180 -2.33 -11.00 16.04
CA ALA A 180 -1.78 -12.23 15.51
C ALA A 180 -0.24 -12.16 15.38
N ASP A 181 0.44 -13.28 15.61
CA ASP A 181 1.83 -13.48 15.16
C ASP A 181 1.87 -13.80 13.67
N LEU A 182 0.81 -14.46 13.17
CA LEU A 182 0.65 -14.84 11.77
C LEU A 182 -0.82 -14.70 11.36
N THR A 183 -1.07 -14.01 10.25
CA THR A 183 -2.38 -13.98 9.60
C THR A 183 -2.33 -14.81 8.33
N LEU A 184 -3.20 -15.83 8.24
CA LEU A 184 -3.41 -16.68 7.08
C LEU A 184 -4.62 -16.16 6.31
N THR A 185 -4.42 -15.25 5.38
CA THR A 185 -5.51 -14.65 4.62
C THR A 185 -5.84 -15.46 3.36
N LEU A 186 -7.13 -15.57 3.05
CA LEU A 186 -7.62 -16.38 1.94
C LEU A 186 -7.66 -15.57 0.65
N GLN A 187 -7.11 -16.12 -0.41
CA GLN A 187 -7.06 -15.69 -1.80
C GLN A 187 -6.33 -14.37 -2.05
N GLN A 188 -6.53 -13.33 -1.23
CA GLN A 188 -5.99 -12.00 -1.46
C GLN A 188 -5.79 -11.20 -0.18
N LYS A 189 -4.98 -10.15 -0.26
CA LYS A 189 -4.83 -9.17 0.82
C LYS A 189 -6.13 -8.37 0.98
N LYS A 190 -6.42 -7.95 2.21
CA LYS A 190 -7.50 -7.00 2.53
C LYS A 190 -6.96 -5.58 2.49
N LEU A 191 -7.81 -4.59 2.19
CA LEU A 191 -7.39 -3.18 2.12
C LEU A 191 -6.75 -2.72 3.45
N SER A 192 -7.35 -3.09 4.58
CA SER A 192 -6.84 -2.72 5.91
C SER A 192 -5.42 -3.24 6.21
N PHE A 193 -4.93 -4.25 5.49
CA PHE A 193 -3.56 -4.77 5.65
C PHE A 193 -2.49 -3.84 5.08
N LEU A 194 -2.88 -2.90 4.22
CA LEU A 194 -1.96 -1.94 3.62
C LEU A 194 -1.74 -0.69 4.48
N PHE A 195 -2.47 -0.57 5.59
CA PHE A 195 -2.40 0.57 6.50
C PHE A 195 -1.43 0.31 7.65
N PRO A 196 -0.47 1.21 7.90
CA PRO A 196 0.62 0.98 8.86
C PRO A 196 0.13 0.79 10.30
N GLU A 197 -0.94 1.46 10.73
CA GLU A 197 -1.49 1.33 12.07
C GLU A 197 -2.06 -0.07 12.37
N ASN A 198 -2.36 -0.86 11.33
CA ASN A 198 -2.91 -2.21 11.48
C ASN A 198 -1.84 -3.30 11.55
N GLN A 199 -0.58 -3.00 11.23
CA GLN A 199 0.52 -3.98 11.22
C GLN A 199 0.69 -4.71 12.55
N GLN A 200 0.47 -4.01 13.67
CA GLN A 200 0.54 -4.59 15.01
C GLN A 200 -0.48 -5.69 15.30
N TYR A 201 -1.55 -5.79 14.48
CA TYR A 201 -2.59 -6.82 14.61
C TYR A 201 -2.37 -7.99 13.67
N ILE A 202 -1.72 -7.76 12.54
CA ILE A 202 -1.61 -8.70 11.42
C ILE A 202 -0.45 -9.69 11.62
N GLY A 203 0.65 -9.22 12.24
CA GLY A 203 1.88 -9.98 12.32
C GLY A 203 2.46 -10.31 10.95
N ARG A 204 3.02 -11.51 10.79
CA ARG A 204 3.42 -12.01 9.46
C ARG A 204 2.18 -12.32 8.64
N LEU A 205 2.13 -11.85 7.40
CA LEU A 205 1.00 -12.10 6.49
C LEU A 205 1.35 -13.17 5.46
N LYS A 206 0.50 -14.20 5.35
CA LYS A 206 0.60 -15.22 4.31
C LYS A 206 -0.72 -15.30 3.55
N VAL A 207 -0.66 -15.07 2.24
CA VAL A 207 -1.81 -15.24 1.34
C VAL A 207 -1.88 -16.70 0.91
N LEU A 208 -3.03 -17.32 1.12
CA LEU A 208 -3.29 -18.71 0.73
C LEU A 208 -4.21 -18.73 -0.48
N ASP A 209 -3.73 -19.30 -1.58
CA ASP A 209 -4.56 -19.52 -2.77
C ASP A 209 -5.55 -20.67 -2.51
N ILE A 210 -6.83 -20.34 -2.50
CA ILE A 210 -7.93 -21.29 -2.38
C ILE A 210 -8.61 -21.57 -3.73
N ARG A 211 -7.97 -21.14 -4.82
CA ARG A 211 -8.40 -21.37 -6.20
C ARG A 211 -9.81 -20.86 -6.49
N LEU A 212 -10.07 -19.60 -6.14
CA LEU A 212 -11.28 -18.93 -6.59
C LEU A 212 -11.21 -18.70 -8.11
N SER A 213 -12.37 -18.57 -8.74
CA SER A 213 -12.49 -18.40 -10.19
C SER A 213 -11.64 -17.24 -10.71
N GLN A 214 -10.68 -17.57 -11.58
CA GLN A 214 -9.86 -16.56 -12.25
C GLN A 214 -10.71 -15.63 -13.10
N GLU A 215 -11.70 -16.19 -13.82
CA GLU A 215 -12.64 -15.42 -14.62
C GLU A 215 -13.47 -14.46 -13.75
N GLY A 216 -13.91 -14.91 -12.56
CA GLY A 216 -14.59 -14.07 -11.58
C GLY A 216 -13.69 -12.92 -11.10
N MET A 217 -12.44 -13.22 -10.78
CA MET A 217 -11.44 -12.19 -10.39
C MET A 217 -11.20 -11.17 -11.52
N GLU A 218 -11.28 -11.56 -12.78
CA GLU A 218 -11.13 -10.64 -13.92
C GLU A 218 -12.37 -9.78 -14.14
N LYS A 219 -13.57 -10.36 -14.04
CA LYS A 219 -14.85 -9.69 -14.31
C LYS A 219 -15.30 -8.71 -13.22
N ILE A 220 -15.07 -9.05 -11.95
CA ILE A 220 -15.46 -8.18 -10.85
C ILE A 220 -14.54 -6.94 -10.85
N GLU A 221 -15.14 -5.76 -11.03
CA GLU A 221 -14.42 -4.50 -10.95
C GLU A 221 -13.97 -4.25 -9.51
N ALA A 222 -12.75 -3.74 -9.33
CA ALA A 222 -12.20 -3.40 -8.02
C ALA A 222 -11.71 -1.96 -8.01
N ASN A 223 -12.09 -1.20 -7.00
CA ASN A 223 -11.63 0.18 -6.82
C ASN A 223 -10.17 0.25 -6.34
N TYR A 224 -9.63 -0.86 -5.85
CA TYR A 224 -8.31 -0.94 -5.26
C TYR A 224 -7.48 -2.02 -5.97
N THR A 225 -6.23 -1.70 -6.27
CA THR A 225 -5.27 -2.62 -6.88
C THR A 225 -3.91 -2.50 -6.19
N LEU A 226 -3.23 -3.60 -5.98
CA LEU A 226 -1.81 -3.62 -5.61
C LEU A 226 -1.01 -3.95 -6.87
N VAL A 227 -0.13 -3.04 -7.29
CA VAL A 227 0.70 -3.25 -8.47
C VAL A 227 1.84 -4.22 -8.17
N GLU A 228 2.09 -5.11 -9.11
CA GLU A 228 3.15 -6.12 -9.04
C GLU A 228 4.10 -5.98 -10.24
N GLU A 229 5.21 -6.68 -10.23
CA GLU A 229 6.23 -6.61 -11.28
C GLU A 229 5.66 -6.88 -12.67
N ASN A 230 4.76 -7.86 -12.78
CA ASN A 230 4.13 -8.23 -14.04
C ASN A 230 3.20 -7.15 -14.62
N ASP A 231 2.71 -6.24 -13.77
CA ASP A 231 1.89 -5.11 -14.21
C ASP A 231 2.77 -3.97 -14.78
N ILE A 232 4.01 -3.86 -14.30
CA ILE A 232 4.94 -2.78 -14.69
C ILE A 232 5.76 -3.12 -15.94
N ARG A 233 6.21 -4.38 -16.07
CA ARG A 233 7.05 -4.81 -17.21
C ARG A 233 6.46 -4.44 -18.58
N PRO A 234 5.17 -4.67 -18.87
CA PRO A 234 4.56 -4.34 -20.16
C PRO A 234 4.49 -2.85 -20.45
N LEU A 235 4.51 -2.00 -19.40
CA LEU A 235 4.43 -0.54 -19.56
C LEU A 235 5.76 0.07 -20.01
N LEU A 236 6.88 -0.65 -19.85
CA LEU A 236 8.20 -0.11 -20.15
C LEU A 236 8.42 0.07 -21.66
N LEU A 237 8.54 1.31 -22.09
CA LEU A 237 8.86 1.64 -23.50
C LEU A 237 10.21 1.06 -23.90
N LYS A 238 10.23 0.33 -25.03
CA LYS A 238 11.47 -0.13 -25.65
C LYS A 238 12.26 1.06 -26.20
N ARG A 239 13.56 1.10 -25.91
CA ARG A 239 14.44 2.13 -26.45
C ARG A 239 14.76 1.82 -27.91
N ASN A 240 14.51 2.79 -28.79
CA ASN A 240 14.94 2.66 -30.20
C ASN A 240 16.48 2.64 -30.26
N PRO A 241 17.12 1.70 -30.97
CA PRO A 241 18.57 1.66 -31.12
C PRO A 241 19.18 2.94 -31.73
N TYR A 242 18.38 3.67 -32.51
CA TYR A 242 18.78 4.94 -33.15
C TYR A 242 18.36 6.18 -32.39
N ALA A 243 17.88 6.02 -31.14
CA ALA A 243 17.46 7.15 -30.34
C ALA A 243 18.64 8.08 -30.02
N HIS A 244 18.39 9.37 -30.11
CA HIS A 244 19.33 10.43 -29.72
C HIS A 244 18.70 11.29 -28.61
N LYS A 245 19.47 12.18 -27.97
CA LYS A 245 19.02 13.00 -26.85
C LYS A 245 17.72 13.79 -27.12
N GLY A 246 17.48 14.19 -28.36
CA GLY A 246 16.25 14.92 -28.76
C GLY A 246 14.99 14.06 -28.74
N ASN A 247 15.10 12.72 -29.00
CA ASN A 247 13.97 11.79 -28.97
C ASN A 247 13.64 11.28 -27.55
N MET A 248 14.54 11.53 -26.59
CA MET A 248 14.41 11.02 -25.23
C MET A 248 13.78 12.07 -24.29
N GLY A 249 13.27 13.16 -24.85
CA GLY A 249 12.57 14.21 -24.14
C GLY A 249 13.46 15.25 -23.45
N ASN A 250 12.84 16.36 -23.11
CA ASN A 250 13.45 17.51 -22.47
C ASN A 250 12.66 17.83 -21.20
N ALA A 251 13.26 17.70 -20.01
CA ALA A 251 12.63 17.95 -18.73
C ALA A 251 13.11 19.26 -18.12
N LEU A 252 12.20 19.96 -17.43
CA LEU A 252 12.52 21.07 -16.58
C LEU A 252 12.30 20.67 -15.11
N ILE A 253 13.30 20.90 -14.27
CA ILE A 253 13.20 20.77 -12.81
C ILE A 253 13.38 22.14 -12.18
N ILE A 254 12.36 22.62 -11.47
CA ILE A 254 12.38 23.87 -10.70
C ILE A 254 12.47 23.50 -9.22
N ALA A 255 13.66 23.65 -8.65
CA ALA A 255 13.96 23.15 -7.31
C ALA A 255 15.12 23.88 -6.65
N GLY A 256 15.15 23.83 -5.33
CA GLY A 256 16.21 24.37 -4.50
C GLY A 256 16.05 25.87 -4.21
N SER A 257 16.44 26.24 -3.00
CA SER A 257 16.64 27.61 -2.52
C SER A 257 17.96 27.66 -1.77
N TYR A 258 18.33 28.83 -1.26
CA TYR A 258 19.53 28.96 -0.42
C TYR A 258 19.45 28.02 0.79
N GLY A 259 20.45 27.16 0.96
CA GLY A 259 20.47 26.10 1.97
C GLY A 259 19.77 24.82 1.60
N MET A 260 19.00 24.77 0.47
CA MET A 260 18.26 23.61 0.00
C MET A 260 18.69 23.16 -1.41
N GLY A 261 19.90 23.51 -1.84
CA GLY A 261 20.44 23.13 -3.16
C GLY A 261 20.53 21.62 -3.38
N GLY A 262 20.63 20.82 -2.30
CA GLY A 262 20.63 19.35 -2.37
C GLY A 262 19.35 18.76 -2.98
N ALA A 263 18.19 19.36 -2.74
CA ALA A 263 16.93 18.92 -3.33
C ALA A 263 16.95 19.07 -4.87
N SER A 264 17.48 20.19 -5.38
CA SER A 264 17.68 20.40 -6.83
C SER A 264 18.64 19.35 -7.43
N VAL A 265 19.75 19.03 -6.74
CA VAL A 265 20.70 17.98 -7.16
C VAL A 265 20.02 16.63 -7.26
N LEU A 266 19.29 16.21 -6.21
CA LEU A 266 18.64 14.89 -6.15
C LEU A 266 17.56 14.74 -7.22
N ALA A 267 16.66 15.72 -7.35
CA ALA A 267 15.60 15.68 -8.36
C ALA A 267 16.16 15.67 -9.80
N THR A 268 17.15 16.53 -10.09
CA THR A 268 17.75 16.61 -11.41
C THR A 268 18.49 15.34 -11.79
N LYS A 269 19.28 14.78 -10.87
CA LYS A 269 20.04 13.54 -11.09
C LYS A 269 19.10 12.35 -11.27
N ALA A 270 18.03 12.27 -10.47
CA ALA A 270 17.00 11.24 -10.60
C ALA A 270 16.29 11.32 -11.96
N CYS A 271 15.97 12.52 -12.44
CA CYS A 271 15.36 12.75 -13.74
C CYS A 271 16.24 12.25 -14.90
N LEU A 272 17.54 12.53 -14.85
CA LEU A 272 18.52 12.00 -15.81
C LEU A 272 18.59 10.46 -15.75
N ARG A 273 18.63 9.88 -14.56
CA ARG A 273 18.67 8.42 -14.35
C ARG A 273 17.37 7.72 -14.77
N ALA A 274 16.23 8.42 -14.76
CA ALA A 274 14.97 7.93 -15.31
C ALA A 274 14.97 7.90 -16.86
N GLY A 275 15.99 8.50 -17.48
CA GLY A 275 16.30 8.36 -18.90
C GLY A 275 15.87 9.52 -19.78
N ALA A 276 15.53 10.69 -19.21
CA ALA A 276 15.33 11.91 -19.97
C ALA A 276 16.57 12.28 -20.79
N GLY A 277 16.38 12.70 -22.03
CA GLY A 277 17.47 12.98 -22.95
C GLY A 277 18.19 14.28 -22.67
N LYS A 278 17.47 15.27 -22.15
CA LYS A 278 17.97 16.56 -21.66
C LYS A 278 17.21 16.92 -20.39
N VAL A 279 17.92 17.46 -19.42
CA VAL A 279 17.32 17.99 -18.19
C VAL A 279 17.89 19.38 -17.95
N THR A 280 16.99 20.34 -17.80
CA THR A 280 17.33 21.69 -17.36
C THR A 280 16.93 21.82 -15.89
N ALA A 281 17.85 22.24 -15.06
CA ALA A 281 17.55 22.60 -13.67
C ALA A 281 17.47 24.12 -13.56
N HIS A 282 16.28 24.63 -13.20
CA HIS A 282 16.08 26.02 -12.85
C HIS A 282 16.22 26.20 -11.35
N THR A 283 17.16 27.02 -10.92
CA THR A 283 17.53 27.17 -9.50
C THR A 283 18.14 28.54 -9.24
N PRO A 284 18.11 29.07 -7.98
CA PRO A 284 18.75 30.33 -7.62
C PRO A 284 20.24 30.36 -7.97
N LYS A 285 20.77 31.56 -8.21
CA LYS A 285 22.16 31.73 -8.68
C LYS A 285 23.19 31.11 -7.74
N GLN A 286 22.97 31.14 -6.44
CA GLN A 286 23.92 30.58 -5.47
C GLN A 286 24.07 29.07 -5.59
N ASN A 287 23.11 28.37 -6.18
CA ASN A 287 23.18 26.92 -6.41
C ASN A 287 23.98 26.54 -7.65
N ASN A 288 24.45 27.50 -8.48
CA ASN A 288 25.15 27.21 -9.73
C ASN A 288 26.34 26.27 -9.54
N VAL A 289 27.23 26.58 -8.60
CA VAL A 289 28.44 25.77 -8.38
C VAL A 289 28.10 24.36 -7.94
N ILE A 290 27.19 24.19 -6.98
CA ILE A 290 26.80 22.87 -6.51
C ILE A 290 26.17 22.04 -7.64
N MET A 291 25.34 22.65 -8.49
CA MET A 291 24.70 21.95 -9.61
C MET A 291 25.72 21.53 -10.66
N GLN A 292 26.62 22.42 -11.08
CA GLN A 292 27.67 22.12 -12.07
C GLN A 292 28.63 21.01 -11.60
N VAL A 293 28.95 20.97 -10.31
CA VAL A 293 29.83 19.94 -9.73
C VAL A 293 29.10 18.61 -9.55
N SER A 294 27.86 18.65 -9.07
CA SER A 294 27.14 17.43 -8.67
C SER A 294 26.39 16.76 -9.83
N VAL A 295 25.96 17.52 -10.85
CA VAL A 295 25.17 17.03 -11.99
C VAL A 295 25.69 17.67 -13.29
N PRO A 296 26.90 17.37 -13.72
CA PRO A 296 27.51 18.02 -14.90
C PRO A 296 26.76 17.73 -16.20
N GLU A 297 25.89 16.71 -16.23
CA GLU A 297 25.07 16.36 -17.40
C GLU A 297 23.85 17.27 -17.57
N ALA A 298 23.47 18.04 -16.53
CA ALA A 298 22.32 18.94 -16.58
C ALA A 298 22.66 20.30 -17.17
N ILE A 299 21.68 20.91 -17.83
CA ILE A 299 21.71 22.32 -18.22
C ILE A 299 21.23 23.13 -17.02
N ILE A 300 21.97 24.17 -16.64
CA ILE A 300 21.59 25.02 -15.52
C ILE A 300 21.04 26.35 -16.07
N GLN A 301 19.79 26.62 -15.73
CA GLN A 301 19.12 27.89 -15.93
C GLN A 301 19.02 28.60 -14.59
N LEU A 302 19.69 29.71 -14.45
CA LEU A 302 19.73 30.45 -13.18
C LEU A 302 18.52 31.37 -13.06
N ASP A 303 17.91 31.39 -11.87
CA ASP A 303 16.89 32.36 -11.51
C ASP A 303 17.48 33.79 -11.50
N ARG A 304 16.63 34.78 -11.58
CA ARG A 304 17.00 36.18 -11.44
C ARG A 304 17.52 36.51 -10.04
N ASP A 305 16.93 35.86 -9.03
CA ASP A 305 17.31 36.02 -7.63
C ASP A 305 18.51 35.13 -7.23
N GLU A 306 19.21 35.56 -6.20
CA GLU A 306 20.40 34.85 -5.70
C GLU A 306 20.03 33.63 -4.87
N THR A 307 18.87 33.65 -4.18
CA THR A 307 18.56 32.75 -3.07
C THR A 307 17.24 31.96 -3.21
N ILE A 308 16.32 32.44 -4.03
CA ILE A 308 14.96 31.89 -4.15
C ILE A 308 14.54 31.73 -5.63
N PHE A 309 13.49 30.93 -5.85
CA PHE A 309 12.74 30.95 -7.10
C PHE A 309 11.83 32.18 -7.12
N SER A 310 12.11 33.11 -7.99
CA SER A 310 11.50 34.47 -7.95
C SER A 310 10.53 34.80 -9.10
N GLU A 311 10.65 34.10 -10.23
CA GLU A 311 9.79 34.33 -11.40
C GLU A 311 9.58 33.08 -12.25
N ALA A 312 8.38 32.99 -12.87
CA ALA A 312 8.05 31.88 -13.76
C ALA A 312 8.87 31.91 -15.06
N VAL A 313 9.21 30.77 -15.58
CA VAL A 313 9.98 30.60 -16.83
C VAL A 313 9.11 29.95 -17.91
N GLU A 314 9.47 30.15 -19.17
CA GLU A 314 8.77 29.59 -20.32
C GLU A 314 8.95 28.06 -20.36
N THR A 315 7.88 27.34 -20.76
CA THR A 315 7.86 25.87 -20.75
C THR A 315 7.58 25.24 -22.11
N GLU A 316 7.50 26.03 -23.19
CA GLU A 316 7.16 25.56 -24.55
C GLU A 316 8.11 24.51 -25.10
N ASP A 317 9.40 24.59 -24.75
CA ASP A 317 10.43 23.66 -25.20
C ASP A 317 10.56 22.39 -24.34
N TYR A 318 9.77 22.27 -23.28
CA TYR A 318 9.87 21.16 -22.34
C TYR A 318 8.71 20.17 -22.50
N ASN A 319 9.03 18.88 -22.34
CA ASN A 319 8.06 17.79 -22.40
C ASN A 319 7.46 17.46 -21.01
N ALA A 320 8.10 17.91 -19.94
CA ALA A 320 7.62 17.73 -18.57
C ALA A 320 8.25 18.75 -17.61
N LEU A 321 7.52 19.13 -16.58
CA LEU A 321 7.96 20.00 -15.49
C LEU A 321 7.84 19.25 -14.15
N GLY A 322 8.92 19.28 -13.36
CA GLY A 322 8.90 18.94 -11.93
C GLY A 322 9.18 20.20 -11.11
N ILE A 323 8.30 20.51 -10.15
CA ILE A 323 8.40 21.72 -9.34
C ILE A 323 8.12 21.46 -7.87
N GLY A 324 8.92 22.06 -6.99
CA GLY A 324 8.60 22.07 -5.55
C GLY A 324 9.74 21.70 -4.61
N PRO A 325 10.60 20.72 -4.92
CA PRO A 325 11.64 20.30 -3.99
C PRO A 325 12.53 21.44 -3.50
N GLY A 326 12.49 21.73 -2.20
CA GLY A 326 13.37 22.71 -1.55
C GLY A 326 13.24 24.18 -2.02
N LEU A 327 12.07 24.59 -2.50
CA LEU A 327 11.85 25.97 -2.97
C LEU A 327 11.68 26.99 -1.84
N GLY A 328 11.30 26.52 -0.64
CA GLY A 328 10.79 27.40 0.41
C GLY A 328 9.35 27.88 0.13
N THR A 329 8.76 28.54 1.12
CA THR A 329 7.34 28.96 1.08
C THR A 329 7.15 30.45 1.29
N ASN A 330 8.17 31.27 1.00
CA ASN A 330 8.02 32.72 1.09
C ASN A 330 7.05 33.25 0.02
N GLU A 331 6.51 34.43 0.23
CA GLU A 331 5.43 34.99 -0.62
C GLU A 331 5.87 35.21 -2.09
N GLN A 332 7.08 35.66 -2.34
CA GLN A 332 7.59 35.83 -3.69
C GLN A 332 7.71 34.49 -4.43
N THR A 333 8.23 33.49 -3.79
CA THR A 333 8.28 32.11 -4.32
C THR A 333 6.86 31.56 -4.55
N ALA A 334 5.93 31.85 -3.64
CA ALA A 334 4.54 31.40 -3.80
C ALA A 334 3.89 31.98 -5.05
N VAL A 335 4.06 33.26 -5.30
CA VAL A 335 3.57 33.95 -6.53
C VAL A 335 4.21 33.34 -7.78
N ALA A 336 5.54 33.10 -7.76
CA ALA A 336 6.27 32.53 -8.88
C ALA A 336 5.82 31.06 -9.17
N VAL A 337 5.65 30.22 -8.14
CA VAL A 337 5.17 28.82 -8.27
C VAL A 337 3.80 28.78 -8.92
N ILE A 338 2.86 29.60 -8.46
CA ILE A 338 1.51 29.65 -9.04
C ILE A 338 1.53 30.13 -10.46
N ALA A 339 2.29 31.21 -10.75
CA ALA A 339 2.44 31.69 -12.12
C ALA A 339 3.02 30.61 -13.04
N GLN A 340 4.00 29.84 -12.54
CA GLN A 340 4.62 28.73 -13.26
C GLN A 340 3.61 27.60 -13.58
N ILE A 341 2.86 27.14 -12.58
CA ILE A 341 1.87 26.07 -12.75
C ILE A 341 0.79 26.48 -13.74
N ARG A 342 0.31 27.71 -13.66
CA ARG A 342 -0.73 28.24 -14.58
C ARG A 342 -0.27 28.37 -16.02
N ARG A 343 1.00 28.72 -16.24
CA ARG A 343 1.58 28.87 -17.58
C ARG A 343 2.09 27.58 -18.18
N CYS A 344 2.18 26.52 -17.38
CA CYS A 344 2.74 25.25 -17.82
C CYS A 344 1.89 24.63 -18.93
N GLN A 345 2.52 24.35 -20.07
CA GLN A 345 1.89 23.71 -21.24
C GLN A 345 2.22 22.22 -21.37
N CYS A 346 3.05 21.69 -20.48
CA CYS A 346 3.45 20.30 -20.44
C CYS A 346 2.96 19.62 -19.16
N PRO A 347 2.97 18.27 -19.07
CA PRO A 347 2.67 17.55 -17.84
C PRO A 347 3.53 18.05 -16.68
N VAL A 348 2.90 18.26 -15.51
CA VAL A 348 3.56 18.83 -14.33
C VAL A 348 3.48 17.89 -13.13
N VAL A 349 4.61 17.75 -12.43
CA VAL A 349 4.73 17.10 -11.11
C VAL A 349 4.93 18.18 -10.06
N VAL A 350 4.06 18.20 -9.07
CA VAL A 350 4.06 19.16 -7.97
C VAL A 350 4.32 18.44 -6.65
N ASP A 351 5.39 18.82 -5.97
CA ASP A 351 5.84 18.14 -4.73
C ASP A 351 6.24 19.16 -3.65
N ALA A 352 6.42 18.69 -2.45
CA ALA A 352 7.07 19.37 -1.34
C ALA A 352 6.57 20.81 -1.11
N ASP A 353 7.47 21.81 -1.23
CA ASP A 353 7.13 23.20 -0.95
C ASP A 353 6.09 23.78 -1.90
N ALA A 354 6.00 23.31 -3.12
CA ALA A 354 4.92 23.70 -4.01
C ALA A 354 3.55 23.23 -3.50
N ILE A 355 3.47 22.03 -2.92
CA ILE A 355 2.25 21.53 -2.24
C ILE A 355 1.96 22.39 -1.00
N ASN A 356 2.98 22.73 -0.21
CA ASN A 356 2.81 23.60 0.97
C ASN A 356 2.30 24.98 0.59
N ILE A 357 2.77 25.56 -0.51
CA ILE A 357 2.29 26.82 -1.06
C ILE A 357 0.82 26.70 -1.44
N LEU A 358 0.43 25.65 -2.17
CA LEU A 358 -0.95 25.40 -2.55
C LEU A 358 -1.86 25.22 -1.33
N ALA A 359 -1.38 24.58 -0.26
CA ALA A 359 -2.13 24.40 0.97
C ALA A 359 -2.40 25.73 1.70
N ASN A 360 -1.44 26.66 1.67
CA ASN A 360 -1.60 28.00 2.23
C ASN A 360 -2.52 28.91 1.38
N HIS A 361 -2.66 28.59 0.09
CA HIS A 361 -3.41 29.37 -0.89
C HIS A 361 -4.44 28.52 -1.63
N ARG A 362 -5.37 27.90 -0.90
CA ARG A 362 -6.30 26.85 -1.39
C ARG A 362 -7.13 27.27 -2.63
N THR A 363 -7.38 28.54 -2.83
CA THR A 363 -8.08 29.03 -4.04
C THR A 363 -7.29 28.73 -5.33
N TRP A 364 -5.98 28.57 -5.24
CA TRP A 364 -5.13 28.27 -6.39
C TRP A 364 -5.14 26.80 -6.79
N LEU A 365 -5.58 25.89 -5.90
CA LEU A 365 -5.80 24.48 -6.26
C LEU A 365 -6.75 24.31 -7.45
N GLN A 366 -7.75 25.17 -7.57
CA GLN A 366 -8.70 25.15 -8.70
C GLN A 366 -8.06 25.55 -10.04
N GLN A 367 -6.85 26.09 -10.02
CA GLN A 367 -6.10 26.52 -11.19
C GLN A 367 -5.07 25.49 -11.65
N MET A 368 -5.05 24.33 -11.01
CA MET A 368 -4.17 23.21 -11.41
C MET A 368 -4.56 22.71 -12.80
N PRO A 369 -3.62 22.45 -13.70
CA PRO A 369 -3.91 21.85 -14.98
C PRO A 369 -4.44 20.42 -14.80
N GLN A 370 -5.41 20.03 -15.63
CA GLN A 370 -5.90 18.65 -15.64
C GLN A 370 -4.75 17.68 -15.92
N GLY A 371 -4.76 16.55 -15.22
CA GLY A 371 -3.70 15.55 -15.32
C GLY A 371 -2.40 15.94 -14.60
N ALA A 372 -2.40 17.01 -13.80
CA ALA A 372 -1.26 17.28 -12.92
C ALA A 372 -1.02 16.13 -11.95
N ILE A 373 0.23 15.94 -11.53
CA ILE A 373 0.62 14.92 -10.57
C ILE A 373 1.03 15.62 -9.27
N LEU A 374 0.33 15.31 -8.17
CA LEU A 374 0.69 15.75 -6.83
C LEU A 374 1.25 14.59 -6.04
N THR A 375 2.33 14.82 -5.28
CA THR A 375 3.01 13.76 -4.53
C THR A 375 3.06 14.05 -3.02
N PRO A 376 1.91 14.29 -2.33
CA PRO A 376 1.90 14.63 -0.93
C PRO A 376 2.34 13.45 -0.03
N HIS A 377 3.12 13.73 1.00
CA HIS A 377 3.19 12.86 2.17
C HIS A 377 1.99 13.15 3.12
N PRO A 378 1.70 12.30 4.13
CA PRO A 378 0.52 12.47 4.99
C PRO A 378 0.33 13.87 5.58
N LYS A 379 1.41 14.53 6.03
CA LYS A 379 1.33 15.88 6.60
C LYS A 379 1.07 16.97 5.55
N GLU A 380 1.54 16.80 4.32
CA GLU A 380 1.22 17.71 3.21
C GLU A 380 -0.25 17.56 2.81
N LEU A 381 -0.75 16.33 2.74
CA LEU A 381 -2.17 16.08 2.51
C LEU A 381 -3.04 16.67 3.63
N GLU A 382 -2.62 16.57 4.88
CA GLU A 382 -3.33 17.17 6.02
C GLU A 382 -3.40 18.69 5.91
N ARG A 383 -2.35 19.35 5.43
CA ARG A 383 -2.38 20.80 5.16
C ARG A 383 -3.37 21.16 4.04
N LEU A 384 -3.48 20.33 3.01
CA LEU A 384 -4.40 20.51 1.89
C LEU A 384 -5.87 20.22 2.26
N GLU A 385 -6.14 19.10 2.92
CA GLU A 385 -7.49 18.53 3.10
C GLU A 385 -7.95 18.46 4.56
N GLY A 386 -7.13 18.92 5.51
CA GLY A 386 -7.42 18.88 6.94
C GLY A 386 -7.03 17.55 7.59
N HIS A 387 -7.10 17.53 8.92
CA HIS A 387 -6.67 16.41 9.75
C HIS A 387 -7.42 15.11 9.42
N SER A 388 -6.73 13.99 9.46
CA SER A 388 -7.27 12.64 9.31
C SER A 388 -6.97 11.81 10.55
N THR A 389 -7.92 10.99 10.97
CA THR A 389 -7.80 10.16 12.18
C THR A 389 -7.00 8.88 11.94
N ASP A 390 -7.01 8.38 10.70
CA ASP A 390 -6.31 7.16 10.28
C ASP A 390 -5.97 7.17 8.78
N SER A 391 -5.32 6.09 8.32
CA SER A 391 -4.90 5.95 6.92
C SER A 391 -6.06 5.74 5.95
N TYR A 392 -7.18 5.19 6.39
CA TYR A 392 -8.35 5.05 5.53
C TYR A 392 -8.98 6.42 5.21
N GLU A 393 -9.10 7.29 6.22
CA GLU A 393 -9.56 8.67 6.01
C GLU A 393 -8.57 9.47 5.16
N GLN A 394 -7.24 9.29 5.37
CA GLN A 394 -6.21 9.90 4.53
C GLN A 394 -6.36 9.49 3.06
N LEU A 395 -6.53 8.20 2.81
CA LEU A 395 -6.72 7.65 1.47
C LEU A 395 -8.00 8.22 0.82
N THR A 396 -9.09 8.31 1.57
CA THR A 396 -10.36 8.86 1.10
C THR A 396 -10.20 10.33 0.71
N LYS A 397 -9.50 11.13 1.50
CA LYS A 397 -9.19 12.53 1.18
C LYS A 397 -8.30 12.68 -0.05
N ALA A 398 -7.25 11.84 -0.17
CA ALA A 398 -6.39 11.85 -1.35
C ALA A 398 -7.16 11.49 -2.63
N ARG A 399 -8.04 10.49 -2.56
CA ARG A 399 -8.94 10.09 -3.64
C ARG A 399 -9.90 11.21 -4.04
N THR A 400 -10.58 11.81 -3.07
CA THR A 400 -11.49 12.95 -3.31
C THR A 400 -10.74 14.15 -3.92
N LEU A 401 -9.50 14.42 -3.50
CA LEU A 401 -8.65 15.45 -4.07
C LEU A 401 -8.34 15.16 -5.55
N ALA A 402 -7.99 13.91 -5.89
CA ALA A 402 -7.71 13.48 -7.25
C ALA A 402 -8.94 13.64 -8.17
N GLU A 403 -10.10 13.17 -7.72
CA GLU A 403 -11.38 13.30 -8.43
C GLU A 403 -11.75 14.77 -8.64
N ARG A 404 -11.67 15.60 -7.59
CA ARG A 404 -12.03 17.03 -7.63
C ARG A 404 -11.15 17.84 -8.57
N LEU A 405 -9.84 17.59 -8.56
CA LEU A 405 -8.88 18.31 -9.39
C LEU A 405 -8.69 17.70 -10.77
N GLN A 406 -9.28 16.53 -11.04
CA GLN A 406 -8.99 15.72 -12.23
C GLN A 406 -7.47 15.51 -12.40
N ALA A 407 -6.79 15.19 -11.29
CA ALA A 407 -5.36 15.07 -11.16
C ALA A 407 -4.98 13.69 -10.62
N PHE A 408 -3.70 13.33 -10.75
CA PHE A 408 -3.13 12.14 -10.14
C PHE A 408 -2.55 12.52 -8.77
N VAL A 409 -2.91 11.82 -7.72
CA VAL A 409 -2.40 12.09 -6.36
C VAL A 409 -1.68 10.86 -5.83
N ILE A 410 -0.38 10.98 -5.61
CA ILE A 410 0.44 9.95 -4.96
C ILE A 410 0.55 10.27 -3.47
N LEU A 411 -0.24 9.58 -2.65
CA LEU A 411 -0.10 9.61 -1.20
C LEU A 411 1.11 8.74 -0.81
N LYS A 412 2.19 9.41 -0.39
CA LYS A 412 3.44 8.73 -0.01
C LYS A 412 3.29 7.99 1.32
N GLY A 413 3.79 6.74 1.39
CA GLY A 413 3.76 5.88 2.57
C GLY A 413 4.45 4.56 2.30
N HIS A 414 4.40 3.61 3.25
CA HIS A 414 4.97 2.26 3.05
C HIS A 414 4.38 1.59 1.79
N HIS A 415 3.07 1.58 1.66
CA HIS A 415 2.38 1.28 0.42
C HIS A 415 1.87 2.60 -0.19
N SER A 416 2.74 3.32 -0.91
CA SER A 416 2.30 4.55 -1.58
C SER A 416 1.10 4.28 -2.46
N ALA A 417 0.09 5.14 -2.37
CA ALA A 417 -1.18 4.99 -3.07
C ALA A 417 -1.33 6.04 -4.17
N LEU A 418 -1.47 5.60 -5.42
CA LEU A 418 -1.84 6.45 -6.55
C LEU A 418 -3.36 6.52 -6.66
N CYS A 419 -3.91 7.67 -6.35
CA CYS A 419 -5.33 7.98 -6.58
C CYS A 419 -5.49 8.58 -7.98
N LEU A 420 -6.36 7.97 -8.79
CA LEU A 420 -6.64 8.37 -10.16
C LEU A 420 -7.79 9.38 -10.23
N PRO A 421 -7.91 10.17 -11.31
CA PRO A 421 -9.01 11.12 -11.52
C PRO A 421 -10.41 10.49 -11.54
N ASP A 422 -10.52 9.20 -11.83
CA ASP A 422 -11.77 8.42 -11.86
C ASP A 422 -12.11 7.75 -10.51
N GLY A 423 -11.27 7.98 -9.49
CA GLY A 423 -11.47 7.45 -8.14
C GLY A 423 -10.89 6.06 -7.90
N HIS A 424 -10.25 5.41 -8.87
CA HIS A 424 -9.50 4.18 -8.62
C HIS A 424 -8.22 4.48 -7.82
N VAL A 425 -7.79 3.50 -7.02
CA VAL A 425 -6.58 3.60 -6.21
C VAL A 425 -5.66 2.42 -6.49
N ILE A 426 -4.40 2.72 -6.78
CA ILE A 426 -3.38 1.72 -7.07
C ILE A 426 -2.25 1.83 -6.05
N PHE A 427 -2.07 0.79 -5.25
CA PHE A 427 -1.01 0.71 -4.23
C PHE A 427 0.29 0.17 -4.79
N ASN A 428 1.39 0.73 -4.35
CA ASN A 428 2.72 0.22 -4.66
C ASN A 428 3.12 -0.94 -3.75
N SER A 429 3.81 -1.95 -4.31
CA SER A 429 4.26 -3.15 -3.59
C SER A 429 5.75 -3.15 -3.26
N THR A 430 6.52 -2.17 -3.73
CA THR A 430 7.97 -2.05 -3.52
C THR A 430 8.31 -0.95 -2.53
N GLY A 431 9.48 -1.05 -1.92
CA GLY A 431 10.01 -0.10 -0.94
C GLY A 431 10.13 -0.72 0.45
N ASN A 432 10.97 -0.11 1.27
CA ASN A 432 11.28 -0.57 2.63
C ASN A 432 11.44 0.60 3.59
N ALA A 433 11.58 0.30 4.88
CA ALA A 433 11.66 1.29 5.94
C ALA A 433 12.91 2.18 5.86
N GLY A 434 14.02 1.69 5.30
CA GLY A 434 15.25 2.46 5.09
C GLY A 434 15.08 3.66 4.16
N MET A 435 14.03 3.67 3.32
CA MET A 435 13.71 4.80 2.45
C MET A 435 13.11 6.01 3.20
N ALA A 436 12.85 5.89 4.50
CA ALA A 436 12.37 6.98 5.36
C ALA A 436 13.49 7.98 5.68
N THR A 437 14.11 8.54 4.64
CA THR A 437 15.23 9.48 4.70
C THR A 437 14.92 10.76 3.93
N ALA A 438 15.55 11.87 4.33
CA ALA A 438 15.38 13.15 3.63
C ALA A 438 15.84 13.06 2.17
N GLY A 439 15.09 13.69 1.27
CA GLY A 439 15.40 13.71 -0.17
C GLY A 439 14.82 12.53 -0.98
N SER A 440 14.28 11.50 -0.32
CA SER A 440 13.63 10.37 -1.01
C SER A 440 12.46 10.83 -1.90
N GLY A 441 11.66 11.81 -1.43
CA GLY A 441 10.61 12.45 -2.23
C GLY A 441 11.13 13.20 -3.44
N ASP A 442 12.25 13.95 -3.29
CA ASP A 442 12.87 14.70 -4.38
C ASP A 442 13.32 13.76 -5.51
N VAL A 443 13.83 12.58 -5.13
CA VAL A 443 14.18 11.50 -6.08
C VAL A 443 12.94 11.02 -6.83
N LEU A 444 11.83 10.76 -6.14
CA LEU A 444 10.57 10.33 -6.78
C LEU A 444 10.07 11.37 -7.78
N THR A 445 10.08 12.65 -7.41
CA THR A 445 9.71 13.77 -8.29
C THR A 445 10.56 13.79 -9.55
N GLY A 446 11.88 13.63 -9.41
CA GLY A 446 12.80 13.55 -10.54
C GLY A 446 12.52 12.35 -11.45
N ILE A 447 12.28 11.16 -10.88
CA ILE A 447 11.96 9.95 -11.65
C ILE A 447 10.69 10.14 -12.48
N ILE A 448 9.59 10.61 -11.85
CA ILE A 448 8.29 10.79 -12.54
C ILE A 448 8.44 11.84 -13.65
N THR A 449 9.09 12.96 -13.37
CA THR A 449 9.34 14.03 -14.37
C THR A 449 10.15 13.48 -15.54
N GLY A 450 11.17 12.69 -15.29
CA GLY A 450 11.99 12.07 -16.34
C GLY A 450 11.22 11.08 -17.21
N LEU A 451 10.31 10.29 -16.61
CA LEU A 451 9.44 9.37 -17.34
C LEU A 451 8.42 10.14 -18.22
N LEU A 452 7.79 11.19 -17.69
CA LEU A 452 6.90 12.07 -18.45
C LEU A 452 7.63 12.68 -19.66
N ALA A 453 8.82 13.22 -19.44
CA ALA A 453 9.62 13.79 -20.53
C ALA A 453 9.93 12.79 -21.63
N ARG A 454 10.07 11.51 -21.28
CA ARG A 454 10.27 10.38 -22.24
C ARG A 454 9.01 10.01 -23.02
N GLY A 455 7.85 10.59 -22.71
CA GLY A 455 6.60 10.35 -23.41
C GLY A 455 5.70 9.30 -22.78
N TYR A 456 5.96 8.87 -21.53
CA TYR A 456 4.99 8.09 -20.77
C TYR A 456 3.77 8.95 -20.43
N LYS A 457 2.58 8.36 -20.45
CA LYS A 457 1.37 9.00 -19.95
C LYS A 457 1.47 9.19 -18.43
N GLN A 458 0.70 10.11 -17.87
CA GLN A 458 0.74 10.47 -16.46
C GLN A 458 0.57 9.25 -15.53
N GLN A 459 -0.45 8.43 -15.79
CA GLN A 459 -0.68 7.23 -15.01
C GLN A 459 0.49 6.24 -15.09
N GLU A 460 1.00 6.00 -16.29
CA GLU A 460 2.15 5.10 -16.50
C GLU A 460 3.41 5.64 -15.80
N ALA A 461 3.66 6.95 -15.91
CA ALA A 461 4.80 7.58 -15.24
C ALA A 461 4.72 7.49 -13.72
N CYS A 462 3.52 7.66 -13.15
CA CYS A 462 3.28 7.47 -11.72
C CYS A 462 3.52 6.02 -11.28
N LEU A 463 2.93 5.04 -11.97
CA LEU A 463 3.05 3.62 -11.65
C LEU A 463 4.50 3.13 -11.75
N ILE A 464 5.14 3.38 -12.90
CA ILE A 464 6.54 3.00 -13.13
C ILE A 464 7.45 3.74 -12.14
N GLY A 465 7.20 5.04 -11.93
CA GLY A 465 8.01 5.88 -11.05
C GLY A 465 7.99 5.40 -9.60
N MET A 466 6.79 5.16 -9.03
CA MET A 466 6.65 4.61 -7.68
C MET A 466 7.30 3.24 -7.54
N TYR A 467 7.05 2.36 -8.51
CA TYR A 467 7.58 0.99 -8.48
C TYR A 467 9.11 0.96 -8.56
N LEU A 468 9.70 1.70 -9.50
CA LEU A 468 11.16 1.79 -9.66
C LEU A 468 11.83 2.45 -8.47
N HIS A 469 11.22 3.50 -7.90
CA HIS A 469 11.72 4.17 -6.71
C HIS A 469 11.81 3.20 -5.52
N GLY A 470 10.72 2.46 -5.25
CA GLY A 470 10.71 1.44 -4.21
C GLY A 470 11.67 0.28 -4.50
N LEU A 471 11.68 -0.24 -5.73
CA LEU A 471 12.56 -1.34 -6.14
C LEU A 471 14.04 -0.96 -6.04
N ALA A 472 14.41 0.28 -6.37
CA ALA A 472 15.78 0.78 -6.19
C ALA A 472 16.15 0.79 -4.69
N GLY A 473 15.22 1.21 -3.83
CA GLY A 473 15.38 1.14 -2.38
C GLY A 473 15.52 -0.29 -1.87
N ASP A 474 14.73 -1.24 -2.39
CA ASP A 474 14.81 -2.65 -2.00
C ASP A 474 16.14 -3.31 -2.41
N ILE A 475 16.67 -2.95 -3.58
CA ILE A 475 17.97 -3.42 -4.04
C ILE A 475 19.08 -2.82 -3.16
N ALA A 476 19.02 -1.51 -2.91
CA ALA A 476 19.98 -0.82 -2.06
C ALA A 476 20.00 -1.37 -0.63
N ALA A 477 18.82 -1.59 -0.02
CA ALA A 477 18.70 -2.12 1.33
C ALA A 477 19.30 -3.53 1.48
N ARG A 478 19.25 -4.37 0.46
CA ARG A 478 19.87 -5.70 0.46
C ARG A 478 21.39 -5.64 0.51
N GLU A 479 22.00 -4.61 -0.08
CA GLU A 479 23.46 -4.45 -0.15
C GLU A 479 24.00 -3.60 1.00
N LEU A 480 23.29 -2.52 1.39
CA LEU A 480 23.75 -1.52 2.35
C LEU A 480 23.11 -1.68 3.74
N GLY A 481 22.00 -2.43 3.84
CA GLY A 481 21.12 -2.43 5.01
C GLY A 481 20.18 -1.22 5.02
N GLU A 482 19.07 -1.34 5.75
CA GLU A 482 18.05 -0.27 5.83
C GLU A 482 18.54 0.95 6.63
N GLU A 483 19.37 0.74 7.66
CA GLU A 483 19.86 1.79 8.58
C GLU A 483 20.78 2.81 7.91
N SER A 484 21.48 2.41 6.85
CA SER A 484 22.49 3.25 6.19
C SER A 484 22.00 3.92 4.92
N LEU A 485 20.74 3.67 4.55
CA LEU A 485 20.21 4.07 3.26
C LEU A 485 19.92 5.57 3.21
N ILE A 486 20.43 6.25 2.17
CA ILE A 486 20.20 7.67 1.92
C ILE A 486 19.61 7.88 0.51
N ALA A 487 19.05 9.06 0.25
CA ALA A 487 18.35 9.35 -1.01
C ALA A 487 19.23 9.18 -2.26
N SER A 488 20.53 9.46 -2.18
CA SER A 488 21.46 9.25 -3.30
C SER A 488 21.65 7.79 -3.68
N ASP A 489 21.47 6.84 -2.73
CA ASP A 489 21.53 5.42 -3.03
C ASP A 489 20.37 5.00 -3.93
N LEU A 490 19.16 5.55 -3.70
CA LEU A 490 18.01 5.30 -4.58
C LEU A 490 18.34 5.65 -6.03
N ILE A 491 19.04 6.78 -6.26
CA ILE A 491 19.48 7.21 -7.58
C ILE A 491 20.57 6.25 -8.14
N GLN A 492 21.48 5.81 -7.28
CA GLN A 492 22.56 4.91 -7.66
C GLN A 492 22.05 3.53 -8.07
N TYR A 493 21.04 3.01 -7.38
CA TYR A 493 20.45 1.68 -7.65
C TYR A 493 19.30 1.71 -8.68
N LEU A 494 18.81 2.88 -9.09
CA LEU A 494 17.80 3.01 -10.12
C LEU A 494 18.14 2.29 -11.45
N PRO A 495 19.39 2.33 -11.98
CA PRO A 495 19.75 1.55 -13.15
C PRO A 495 19.59 0.04 -12.98
N GLN A 496 19.88 -0.50 -11.79
CA GLN A 496 19.69 -1.92 -11.49
C GLN A 496 18.20 -2.27 -11.42
N ALA A 497 17.35 -1.39 -10.85
CA ALA A 497 15.92 -1.57 -10.85
C ALA A 497 15.33 -1.63 -12.28
N PHE A 498 15.75 -0.73 -13.17
CA PHE A 498 15.38 -0.79 -14.58
C PHE A 498 15.83 -2.08 -15.26
N LYS A 499 17.08 -2.51 -15.00
CA LYS A 499 17.61 -3.75 -15.58
C LYS A 499 16.78 -4.96 -15.15
N LYS A 500 16.51 -5.09 -13.85
CA LYS A 500 15.71 -6.18 -13.31
C LYS A 500 14.29 -6.28 -13.93
N LEU A 501 13.67 -5.14 -14.24
CA LEU A 501 12.36 -5.12 -14.91
C LEU A 501 12.42 -5.46 -16.41
N ARG A 502 13.59 -5.41 -17.03
CA ARG A 502 13.76 -5.70 -18.47
C ARG A 502 14.25 -7.11 -18.76
N ASP A 503 14.95 -7.70 -17.81
CA ASP A 503 15.39 -9.11 -17.82
C ASP A 503 14.24 -10.05 -17.40
#